data_d581e8dc5cf365fb245fffae45980c9f
#
_entry.id   d581e8dc5cf365fb245fffae45980c9f
#
_cell.length_a   1.000
_cell.length_b   1.000
_cell.length_c   1.000
_cell.angle_alpha   90.00
_cell.angle_beta   90.00
_cell.angle_gamma   90.00
#
_symmetry.space_group_name_H-M   'P 1'
#
loop_
_entity.id
_entity.type
_entity.pdbx_description
1 polymer ?
#
loop_
_entity_poly.entity_id
_entity_poly.type
_entity_poly.pdbx_seq_one_letter_code
_entity_poly.pdbx_strand_id
1 'polypeptide(L)'
;MDYLYCGGRFDFDYRDVDFEEKAEKDYRAILLNDVNKLLSNSDTVKLSSSLAYIGPYYFESDGMLDQDIVETEKRQIERCTIAVFLLDNTPCPGTIAEMVYAAALQKRILIYYVKNTNETESALHSPFWYPMILCRKIDSSDVNIIACDSCDEARDGILKWSKGFG
;
A
#
# COMPACT_ATOMS: atom_id res chain seq x y z
N MET A 1 1.34 -8.78 -18.14
CA MET A 1 1.49 -7.53 -17.37
C MET A 1 0.68 -7.64 -16.11
N ASP A 2 1.32 -7.63 -14.97
CA ASP A 2 0.64 -7.55 -13.69
C ASP A 2 0.44 -6.09 -13.29
N TYR A 3 -0.66 -5.84 -12.58
CA TYR A 3 -1.04 -4.50 -12.12
C TYR A 3 -0.96 -4.43 -10.60
N LEU A 4 -0.18 -3.48 -10.12
CA LEU A 4 0.18 -3.32 -8.71
C LEU A 4 -0.61 -2.17 -8.07
N TYR A 5 -1.35 -2.48 -7.01
CA TYR A 5 -1.93 -1.53 -6.08
C TYR A 5 -1.08 -1.48 -4.80
N CYS A 6 -0.74 -0.30 -4.32
CA CYS A 6 0.13 -0.09 -3.16
C CYS A 6 -0.60 0.65 -2.04
N GLY A 7 -1.31 -0.08 -1.22
CA GLY A 7 -2.06 0.48 -0.09
C GLY A 7 -1.20 0.83 1.12
N GLY A 8 -1.81 1.52 2.04
CA GLY A 8 -1.20 2.01 3.25
C GLY A 8 -1.40 3.51 3.42
N ARG A 9 -1.22 3.98 4.65
CA ARG A 9 -1.42 5.38 4.98
C ARG A 9 -0.45 6.28 4.20
N PHE A 10 -0.93 7.41 3.70
CA PHE A 10 -0.07 8.52 3.31
C PHE A 10 0.34 9.28 4.57
N ASP A 11 1.63 9.39 4.83
CA ASP A 11 2.21 10.08 5.99
C ASP A 11 2.54 11.54 5.67
N PHE A 12 1.71 12.18 4.85
CA PHE A 12 1.85 13.56 4.48
C PHE A 12 0.50 14.15 4.05
N ASP A 13 0.36 15.45 4.20
CA ASP A 13 -0.78 16.24 3.75
C ASP A 13 -0.23 17.46 3.02
N TYR A 14 -0.88 17.88 1.93
CA TYR A 14 -0.45 19.05 1.14
C TYR A 14 -0.36 20.34 1.95
N ARG A 15 -1.02 20.37 3.12
CA ARG A 15 -0.97 21.50 4.08
C ARG A 15 0.27 21.46 4.99
N ASP A 16 1.00 20.37 5.00
CA ASP A 16 2.22 20.26 5.81
C ASP A 16 3.30 21.20 5.28
N VAL A 17 4.03 21.84 6.18
CA VAL A 17 5.16 22.72 5.81
C VAL A 17 6.26 21.95 5.06
N ASP A 18 6.43 20.68 5.40
CA ASP A 18 7.41 19.75 4.83
C ASP A 18 6.78 18.73 3.86
N PHE A 19 5.67 19.10 3.25
CA PHE A 19 4.91 18.23 2.33
C PHE A 19 5.78 17.57 1.25
N GLU A 20 6.58 18.37 0.54
CA GLU A 20 7.41 17.86 -0.55
C GLU A 20 8.43 16.84 -0.06
N GLU A 21 9.11 17.13 1.06
CA GLU A 21 10.07 16.21 1.66
C GLU A 21 9.43 14.89 2.09
N LYS A 22 8.28 14.95 2.76
CA LYS A 22 7.53 13.76 3.18
C LYS A 22 7.03 12.96 1.98
N ALA A 23 6.49 13.62 0.97
CA ALA A 23 6.00 12.95 -0.24
C ALA A 23 7.12 12.21 -0.99
N GLU A 24 8.30 12.79 -1.09
CA GLU A 24 9.47 12.17 -1.71
C GLU A 24 9.95 10.91 -0.96
N LYS A 25 9.72 10.84 0.34
CA LYS A 25 10.06 9.68 1.19
C LYS A 25 9.01 8.58 1.18
N ASP A 26 7.82 8.83 0.65
CA ASP A 26 6.79 7.80 0.52
C ASP A 26 7.28 6.67 -0.38
N TYR A 27 7.05 5.42 0.05
CA TYR A 27 7.56 4.28 -0.69
C TYR A 27 7.02 4.19 -2.11
N ARG A 28 5.82 4.70 -2.36
CA ARG A 28 5.22 4.75 -3.70
C ARG A 28 5.92 5.75 -4.60
N ALA A 29 6.32 6.91 -4.07
CA ALA A 29 7.13 7.88 -4.82
C ALA A 29 8.48 7.29 -5.21
N ILE A 30 9.13 6.55 -4.32
CA ILE A 30 10.40 5.87 -4.58
C ILE A 30 10.20 4.75 -5.62
N LEU A 31 9.14 3.96 -5.48
CA LEU A 31 8.79 2.91 -6.44
C LEU A 31 8.57 3.46 -7.85
N LEU A 32 7.87 4.59 -7.96
CA LEU A 32 7.61 5.29 -9.21
C LEU A 32 8.83 6.04 -9.76
N ASN A 33 9.87 6.18 -8.94
CA ASN A 33 11.09 6.95 -9.23
C ASN A 33 10.81 8.41 -9.63
N ASP A 34 9.70 8.96 -9.20
CA ASP A 34 9.28 10.33 -9.45
C ASP A 34 8.08 10.67 -8.56
N VAL A 35 8.27 11.57 -7.60
CA VAL A 35 7.19 12.01 -6.71
C VAL A 35 6.03 12.65 -7.48
N ASN A 36 6.32 13.34 -8.58
CA ASN A 36 5.27 13.98 -9.38
C ASN A 36 4.31 12.97 -9.99
N LYS A 37 4.76 11.76 -10.29
CA LYS A 37 3.87 10.69 -10.76
C LYS A 37 2.88 10.27 -9.68
N LEU A 38 3.28 10.26 -8.42
CA LEU A 38 2.39 9.98 -7.29
C LEU A 38 1.36 11.09 -7.09
N LEU A 39 1.75 12.34 -7.31
CA LEU A 39 0.93 13.54 -7.07
C LEU A 39 0.10 13.97 -8.30
N SER A 40 0.34 13.41 -9.47
CA SER A 40 -0.23 13.91 -10.74
C SER A 40 -1.49 13.17 -11.20
N ASN A 41 -2.01 12.24 -10.44
CA ASN A 41 -3.21 11.49 -10.82
C ASN A 41 -3.07 10.77 -12.19
N SER A 42 -1.94 10.11 -12.41
CA SER A 42 -1.68 9.34 -13.63
C SER A 42 -2.44 8.01 -13.64
N ASP A 43 -2.83 7.52 -14.82
CA ASP A 43 -3.58 6.28 -14.95
C ASP A 43 -2.77 5.04 -14.57
N THR A 44 -1.71 4.79 -15.30
CA THR A 44 -0.89 3.58 -15.13
C THR A 44 0.57 3.91 -15.42
N VAL A 45 1.46 3.51 -14.53
CA VAL A 45 2.90 3.73 -14.68
C VAL A 45 3.61 2.39 -14.78
N LYS A 46 4.28 2.16 -15.91
CA LYS A 46 5.08 0.95 -16.13
C LYS A 46 6.30 0.97 -15.21
N LEU A 47 6.46 -0.07 -14.39
CA LEU A 47 7.61 -0.27 -13.50
C LEU A 47 8.66 -1.18 -14.12
N SER A 48 8.23 -2.22 -14.84
CA SER A 48 9.10 -3.17 -15.54
C SER A 48 8.41 -3.73 -16.79
N SER A 49 9.01 -4.68 -17.44
CA SER A 49 8.39 -5.38 -18.57
C SER A 49 7.12 -6.15 -18.19
N SER A 50 6.99 -6.55 -16.94
CA SER A 50 5.93 -7.42 -16.42
C SER A 50 5.04 -6.77 -15.36
N LEU A 51 5.40 -5.60 -14.83
CA LEU A 51 4.72 -4.94 -13.71
C LEU A 51 4.40 -3.48 -14.01
N ALA A 52 3.18 -3.06 -13.72
CA ALA A 52 2.75 -1.68 -13.82
C ALA A 52 2.01 -1.24 -12.54
N TYR A 53 2.28 -0.05 -12.07
CA TYR A 53 1.61 0.59 -10.94
C TYR A 53 0.29 1.21 -11.40
N ILE A 54 -0.78 0.98 -10.66
CA ILE A 54 -2.11 1.53 -10.98
C ILE A 54 -2.74 2.37 -9.86
N GLY A 55 -2.11 2.47 -8.71
CA GLY A 55 -2.59 3.29 -7.60
C GLY A 55 -2.23 2.75 -6.21
N PRO A 56 -2.66 3.45 -5.15
CA PRO A 56 -3.37 4.74 -5.20
C PRO A 56 -2.43 5.90 -5.55
N TYR A 57 -3.01 6.97 -6.05
CA TYR A 57 -2.33 8.26 -6.20
C TYR A 57 -2.76 9.19 -5.08
N TYR A 58 -1.91 10.15 -4.72
CA TYR A 58 -2.27 11.17 -3.75
C TYR A 58 -3.13 12.24 -4.43
N PHE A 59 -4.30 12.47 -3.90
CA PHE A 59 -5.20 13.52 -4.36
C PHE A 59 -5.24 14.64 -3.32
N GLU A 60 -4.98 15.88 -3.77
CA GLU A 60 -5.32 17.04 -2.96
C GLU A 60 -6.85 17.11 -2.85
N SER A 61 -7.36 17.27 -1.63
CA SER A 61 -8.78 17.28 -1.36
C SER A 61 -9.53 18.50 -1.90
N ASP A 62 -8.79 19.55 -2.29
CA ASP A 62 -9.37 20.76 -2.86
C ASP A 62 -9.83 20.51 -4.30
N GLY A 63 -11.12 20.20 -4.46
CA GLY A 63 -11.77 20.02 -5.76
C GLY A 63 -12.18 18.60 -6.13
N MET A 64 -11.81 17.59 -5.35
CA MET A 64 -12.37 16.24 -5.47
C MET A 64 -13.32 15.95 -4.30
N LEU A 65 -14.46 15.35 -4.61
CA LEU A 65 -15.33 14.81 -3.57
C LEU A 65 -14.70 13.54 -2.99
N ASP A 66 -14.81 13.34 -1.69
CA ASP A 66 -14.34 12.13 -1.01
C ASP A 66 -14.84 10.84 -1.68
N GLN A 67 -16.09 10.88 -2.17
CA GLN A 67 -16.69 9.78 -2.92
C GLN A 67 -15.92 9.46 -4.19
N ASP A 68 -15.43 10.46 -4.92
CA ASP A 68 -14.68 10.25 -6.17
C ASP A 68 -13.32 9.60 -5.90
N ILE A 69 -12.69 9.95 -4.79
CA ILE A 69 -11.44 9.32 -4.33
C ILE A 69 -11.69 7.84 -4.04
N VAL A 70 -12.68 7.53 -3.24
CA VAL A 70 -13.04 6.15 -2.87
C VAL A 70 -13.40 5.32 -4.10
N GLU A 71 -14.20 5.85 -5.02
CA GLU A 71 -14.58 5.14 -6.25
C GLU A 71 -13.38 4.92 -7.18
N THR A 72 -12.43 5.86 -7.22
CA THR A 72 -11.20 5.71 -7.99
C THR A 72 -10.32 4.60 -7.42
N GLU A 73 -10.06 4.60 -6.13
CA GLU A 73 -9.27 3.58 -5.44
C GLU A 73 -9.93 2.20 -5.55
N LYS A 74 -11.23 2.13 -5.40
CA LYS A 74 -12.01 0.91 -5.59
C LYS A 74 -11.79 0.30 -6.98
N ARG A 75 -11.89 1.12 -8.04
CA ARG A 75 -11.64 0.67 -9.43
C ARG A 75 -10.19 0.22 -9.63
N GLN A 76 -9.24 0.88 -8.99
CA GLN A 76 -7.84 0.47 -9.03
C GLN A 76 -7.64 -0.90 -8.39
N ILE A 77 -8.26 -1.17 -7.24
CA ILE A 77 -8.23 -2.49 -6.58
C ILE A 77 -8.93 -3.55 -7.45
N GLU A 78 -10.06 -3.23 -8.05
CA GLU A 78 -10.76 -4.15 -8.97
C GLU A 78 -9.87 -4.56 -10.16
N ARG A 79 -9.09 -3.63 -10.69
CA ARG A 79 -8.19 -3.86 -11.83
C ARG A 79 -6.84 -4.47 -11.44
N CYS A 80 -6.40 -4.34 -10.20
CA CYS A 80 -5.10 -4.88 -9.80
C CYS A 80 -5.08 -6.40 -9.84
N THR A 81 -3.90 -6.95 -10.09
CA THR A 81 -3.61 -8.38 -9.95
C THR A 81 -2.93 -8.66 -8.61
N ILE A 82 -2.17 -7.69 -8.12
CA ILE A 82 -1.42 -7.76 -6.87
C ILE A 82 -1.70 -6.50 -6.06
N ALA A 83 -2.05 -6.67 -4.79
CA ALA A 83 -2.16 -5.59 -3.83
C ALA A 83 -1.06 -5.74 -2.76
N VAL A 84 -0.25 -4.71 -2.59
CA VAL A 84 0.79 -4.65 -1.56
C VAL A 84 0.37 -3.61 -0.53
N PHE A 85 0.47 -3.95 0.75
CA PHE A 85 0.15 -3.03 1.84
C PHE A 85 1.37 -2.83 2.74
N LEU A 86 1.70 -1.58 3.01
CA LEU A 86 2.63 -1.20 4.07
C LEU A 86 1.82 -0.70 5.26
N LEU A 87 1.90 -1.40 6.37
CA LEU A 87 1.15 -1.09 7.59
C LEU A 87 2.10 -0.61 8.68
N ASP A 88 1.94 0.65 9.04
CA ASP A 88 2.62 1.22 10.20
C ASP A 88 1.78 1.10 11.45
N ASN A 89 1.82 0.96 12.50
CA ASN A 89 0.92 0.78 13.66
C ASN A 89 -0.12 1.92 13.86
N THR A 90 -0.29 2.79 12.88
CA THR A 90 -1.31 3.85 12.94
C THR A 90 -2.60 3.34 12.33
N PRO A 91 -3.72 3.36 13.07
CA PRO A 91 -5.02 2.99 12.53
C PRO A 91 -5.37 3.84 11.30
N CYS A 92 -5.75 3.17 10.23
CA CYS A 92 -6.16 3.82 8.99
C CYS A 92 -7.41 3.10 8.45
N PRO A 93 -8.61 3.65 8.69
CA PRO A 93 -9.85 3.00 8.26
C PRO A 93 -9.93 2.76 6.76
N GLY A 94 -9.41 3.67 5.95
CA GLY A 94 -9.34 3.51 4.49
C GLY A 94 -8.51 2.29 4.10
N THR A 95 -7.32 2.15 4.64
CA THR A 95 -6.45 0.99 4.38
C THR A 95 -7.10 -0.32 4.83
N ILE A 96 -7.79 -0.32 5.98
CA ILE A 96 -8.54 -1.51 6.43
C ILE A 96 -9.61 -1.90 5.41
N ALA A 97 -10.39 -0.94 4.94
CA ALA A 97 -11.42 -1.18 3.93
C ALA A 97 -10.83 -1.71 2.61
N GLU A 98 -9.72 -1.15 2.14
CA GLU A 98 -9.01 -1.60 0.96
C GLU A 98 -8.51 -3.05 1.08
N MET A 99 -7.95 -3.40 2.23
CA MET A 99 -7.49 -4.76 2.52
C MET A 99 -8.65 -5.76 2.47
N VAL A 100 -9.75 -5.45 3.13
CA VAL A 100 -10.97 -6.29 3.14
C VAL A 100 -11.53 -6.44 1.73
N TYR A 101 -11.58 -5.35 0.97
CA TYR A 101 -12.07 -5.37 -0.40
C TYR A 101 -11.18 -6.21 -1.32
N ALA A 102 -9.86 -6.04 -1.24
CA ALA A 102 -8.91 -6.85 -1.99
C ALA A 102 -9.01 -8.34 -1.65
N ALA A 103 -9.19 -8.67 -0.37
CA ALA A 103 -9.40 -10.05 0.08
C ALA A 103 -10.70 -10.65 -0.46
N ALA A 104 -11.80 -9.88 -0.41
CA ALA A 104 -13.10 -10.30 -0.95
C ALA A 104 -13.04 -10.58 -2.46
N LEU A 105 -12.24 -9.83 -3.20
CA LEU A 105 -11.99 -10.03 -4.62
C LEU A 105 -10.93 -11.10 -4.91
N GLN A 106 -10.42 -11.76 -3.89
CA GLN A 106 -9.40 -12.81 -4.00
C GLN A 106 -8.13 -12.38 -4.75
N LYS A 107 -7.72 -11.13 -4.54
CA LYS A 107 -6.48 -10.62 -5.11
C LYS A 107 -5.27 -11.30 -4.48
N ARG A 108 -4.16 -11.38 -5.20
CA ARG A 108 -2.87 -11.71 -4.60
C ARG A 108 -2.46 -10.56 -3.68
N ILE A 109 -2.28 -10.84 -2.39
CA ILE A 109 -2.02 -9.82 -1.38
C ILE A 109 -0.67 -10.10 -0.73
N LEU A 110 0.12 -9.03 -0.59
CA LEU A 110 1.41 -9.03 0.09
C LEU A 110 1.38 -7.91 1.14
N ILE A 111 1.68 -8.23 2.38
CA ILE A 111 1.63 -7.29 3.51
C ILE A 111 2.99 -7.22 4.18
N TYR A 112 3.50 -5.99 4.31
CA TYR A 112 4.64 -5.65 5.15
C TYR A 112 4.12 -4.81 6.30
N TYR A 113 4.19 -5.32 7.52
CA TYR A 113 3.72 -4.60 8.69
C TYR A 113 4.82 -4.38 9.73
N VAL A 114 4.76 -3.23 10.38
CA VAL A 114 5.67 -2.87 11.45
C VAL A 114 5.18 -3.49 12.75
N LYS A 115 6.04 -4.31 13.38
CA LYS A 115 5.75 -4.90 14.69
C LYS A 115 5.63 -3.82 15.75
N ASN A 116 4.70 -4.00 16.69
CA ASN A 116 4.66 -3.17 17.87
C ASN A 116 5.75 -3.64 18.84
N THR A 117 6.71 -2.75 19.16
CA THR A 117 7.87 -3.07 19.99
C THR A 117 7.54 -3.41 21.44
N ASN A 118 6.35 -3.08 21.92
CA ASN A 118 5.90 -3.31 23.32
C ASN A 118 5.14 -4.61 23.51
N GLU A 119 4.99 -5.43 22.47
CA GLU A 119 4.13 -6.58 22.51
C GLU A 119 4.83 -7.85 22.06
N THR A 120 4.62 -8.91 22.87
CA THR A 120 4.97 -10.25 22.50
C THR A 120 4.14 -10.67 21.27
N GLU A 121 4.75 -10.80 20.14
CA GLU A 121 4.42 -11.59 18.94
C GLU A 121 2.96 -11.78 18.49
N SER A 122 1.95 -11.26 19.25
CA SER A 122 0.56 -11.44 18.85
C SER A 122 0.08 -10.33 17.93
N ALA A 123 -0.28 -10.71 16.70
CA ALA A 123 -0.96 -9.82 15.75
C ALA A 123 -2.26 -9.22 16.31
N LEU A 124 -2.82 -9.78 17.38
CA LEU A 124 -4.07 -9.32 18.04
C LEU A 124 -4.02 -7.88 18.52
N HIS A 125 -2.84 -7.33 18.74
CA HIS A 125 -2.67 -5.94 19.20
C HIS A 125 -2.42 -4.96 18.06
N SER A 126 -2.27 -5.43 16.83
CA SER A 126 -2.22 -4.55 15.67
C SER A 126 -3.62 -4.01 15.36
N PRO A 127 -3.75 -2.72 14.99
CA PRO A 127 -5.02 -2.19 14.49
C PRO A 127 -5.50 -2.89 13.21
N PHE A 128 -4.62 -3.64 12.58
CA PHE A 128 -4.86 -4.35 11.31
C PHE A 128 -5.00 -5.86 11.47
N TRP A 129 -5.07 -6.42 12.69
CA TRP A 129 -5.05 -7.88 12.83
C TRP A 129 -6.21 -8.56 12.12
N TYR A 130 -7.42 -8.02 12.22
CA TYR A 130 -8.59 -8.60 11.57
C TYR A 130 -8.45 -8.64 10.03
N PRO A 131 -8.18 -7.53 9.35
CA PRO A 131 -7.95 -7.57 7.91
C PRO A 131 -6.71 -8.38 7.53
N MET A 132 -5.64 -8.41 8.32
CA MET A 132 -4.50 -9.28 8.04
C MET A 132 -4.86 -10.76 8.07
N ILE A 133 -5.69 -11.18 9.02
CA ILE A 133 -6.17 -12.58 9.06
C ILE A 133 -7.02 -12.91 7.84
N LEU A 134 -7.89 -12.01 7.39
CA LEU A 134 -8.65 -12.20 6.14
C LEU A 134 -7.76 -12.34 4.91
N CYS A 135 -6.63 -11.63 4.88
CA CYS A 135 -5.69 -11.66 3.78
C CYS A 135 -4.75 -12.87 3.80
N ARG A 136 -4.64 -13.58 4.93
CA ARG A 136 -3.74 -14.72 5.09
C ARG A 136 -4.18 -15.89 4.23
N LYS A 137 -3.27 -16.40 3.41
CA LYS A 137 -3.48 -17.66 2.69
C LYS A 137 -3.10 -18.83 3.60
N ILE A 138 -4.07 -19.69 3.90
CA ILE A 138 -3.89 -20.82 4.83
C ILE A 138 -3.03 -21.92 4.19
N ASP A 139 -3.12 -22.12 2.88
CA ASP A 139 -2.50 -23.25 2.17
C ASP A 139 -1.33 -22.86 1.26
N SER A 140 -0.80 -21.63 1.40
CA SER A 140 0.28 -21.16 0.54
C SER A 140 1.63 -21.34 1.23
N SER A 141 2.59 -21.95 0.54
CA SER A 141 4.00 -21.94 0.92
C SER A 141 4.63 -20.54 0.78
N ASP A 142 3.95 -19.63 0.09
CA ASP A 142 4.36 -18.24 -0.07
C ASP A 142 3.94 -17.43 1.16
N VAL A 143 4.91 -16.88 1.86
CA VAL A 143 4.67 -15.95 2.96
C VAL A 143 4.14 -14.65 2.37
N ASN A 144 2.87 -14.36 2.64
CA ASN A 144 2.24 -13.14 2.17
C ASN A 144 2.11 -12.04 3.24
N ILE A 145 2.53 -12.33 4.47
CA ILE A 145 2.54 -11.38 5.60
C ILE A 145 3.93 -11.37 6.20
N ILE A 146 4.60 -10.23 6.14
CA ILE A 146 6.00 -10.06 6.54
C ILE A 146 6.06 -9.03 7.68
N ALA A 147 6.58 -9.48 8.84
CA ALA A 147 6.81 -8.63 9.99
C ALA A 147 8.12 -7.87 9.84
N CYS A 148 8.10 -6.58 10.10
CA CYS A 148 9.25 -5.68 10.01
C CYS A 148 9.47 -4.94 11.32
N ASP A 149 10.73 -4.58 11.60
CA ASP A 149 11.07 -3.84 12.82
C ASP A 149 10.85 -2.32 12.66
N SER A 150 10.78 -1.82 11.43
CA SER A 150 10.58 -0.40 11.14
C SER A 150 9.87 -0.18 9.80
N CYS A 151 9.34 1.04 9.60
CA CYS A 151 8.79 1.45 8.31
C CYS A 151 9.85 1.42 7.20
N ASP A 152 11.10 1.76 7.51
CA ASP A 152 12.20 1.73 6.55
C ASP A 152 12.47 0.30 6.07
N GLU A 153 12.48 -0.67 6.99
CA GLU A 153 12.62 -2.09 6.63
C GLU A 153 11.46 -2.57 5.76
N ALA A 154 10.22 -2.21 6.11
CA ALA A 154 9.03 -2.55 5.32
C ALA A 154 9.08 -1.95 3.90
N ARG A 155 9.43 -0.68 3.80
CA ARG A 155 9.64 0.00 2.52
C ARG A 155 10.70 -0.69 1.67
N ASP A 156 11.86 -0.94 2.25
CA ASP A 156 12.99 -1.56 1.55
C ASP A 156 12.64 -2.98 1.09
N GLY A 157 11.85 -3.70 1.89
CA GLY A 157 11.31 -5.01 1.53
C GLY A 157 10.42 -4.96 0.30
N ILE A 158 9.50 -4.03 0.24
CA ILE A 158 8.61 -3.83 -0.91
C ILE A 158 9.41 -3.46 -2.17
N LEU A 159 10.34 -2.52 -2.04
CA LEU A 159 11.17 -2.08 -3.17
C LEU A 159 12.05 -3.23 -3.71
N LYS A 160 12.61 -4.03 -2.82
CA LYS A 160 13.40 -5.22 -3.21
C LYS A 160 12.52 -6.26 -3.91
N TRP A 161 11.34 -6.52 -3.36
CA TRP A 161 10.38 -7.44 -3.97
C TRP A 161 9.99 -6.97 -5.37
N SER A 162 9.66 -5.70 -5.55
CA SER A 162 9.25 -5.15 -6.85
C SER A 162 10.34 -5.25 -7.92
N LYS A 163 11.61 -5.06 -7.54
CA LYS A 163 12.76 -5.19 -8.44
C LYS A 163 13.02 -6.66 -8.85
N GLY A 164 12.71 -7.60 -7.97
CA GLY A 164 12.79 -9.03 -8.26
C GLY A 164 11.60 -9.59 -9.03
N PHE A 165 10.60 -8.77 -9.28
CA PHE A 165 9.40 -9.16 -10.01
C PHE A 165 9.69 -9.12 -11.53
N GLY A 166 9.85 -10.28 -12.09
CA GLY A 166 10.23 -10.37 -13.49
C GLY A 166 9.62 -11.52 -14.21
#